data_7d42b8fb0d8fe26a52d9cad4c1026911
#
_entry.id   7d42b8fb0d8fe26a52d9cad4c1026911
#
_cell.length_a   1.000
_cell.length_b   1.000
_cell.length_c   1.000
_cell.angle_alpha   90.00
_cell.angle_beta   90.00
_cell.angle_gamma   90.00
#
_symmetry.space_group_name_H-M   'P 1'
#
loop_
_entity.id
_entity.type
_entity.pdbx_description
1 polymer ?
#
loop_
_entity_poly.entity_id
_entity_poly.type
_entity_poly.pdbx_seq_one_letter_code
_entity_poly.pdbx_strand_id
1 'polypeptide(L)'
;SVVSVKNLINKAIEWGHKAVAITDHGVVQAFPDAMNASKGKDIKVIYGVEAYLVDDDLDIVQNPNERDFNQRFVVFDIETTGFSVTGDNITEIGAVLLEDGQIKDRFSTFVNPRMDIPYEVQELTNITNDMVEDAPPIEEALKKFMDFARDSILVAHNADFDTGFIAQKCSQVGLDYKHEKIDTLLLARVLMPDMKRFGLDRLAKALAINLSGHHRAVNDAEATAQIFLRFISMMKKDGVEKLSDINKVYGKIDHTKLRPSHATIYAQNYLGLRHLYELISDSHLNHFYRQPLMRKSLVKQKREGLI
;
A
#
# COMPACT_ATOMS: atom_id res chain seq x y z
N SER A 1 23.44 14.03 11.09
CA SER A 1 24.63 13.34 10.55
C SER A 1 25.87 13.67 11.39
N VAL A 2 26.75 12.70 11.56
CA VAL A 2 28.04 12.89 12.29
C VAL A 2 29.06 13.57 11.36
N VAL A 3 28.84 13.57 10.05
CA VAL A 3 29.74 14.12 9.04
C VAL A 3 29.23 15.48 8.59
N SER A 4 30.10 16.53 8.64
CA SER A 4 29.73 17.83 8.08
C SER A 4 29.61 17.75 6.54
N VAL A 5 28.71 18.53 5.96
CA VAL A 5 28.52 18.63 4.51
C VAL A 5 29.81 18.98 3.78
N LYS A 6 30.60 19.89 4.36
CA LYS A 6 31.93 20.30 3.82
C LYS A 6 32.87 19.09 3.73
N ASN A 7 32.93 18.27 4.78
CA ASN A 7 33.78 17.08 4.80
C ASN A 7 33.30 16.02 3.80
N LEU A 8 31.99 15.83 3.66
CA LEU A 8 31.40 14.93 2.69
C LEU A 8 31.80 15.33 1.25
N ILE A 9 31.64 16.61 0.90
CA ILE A 9 31.97 17.12 -0.43
C ILE A 9 33.48 17.01 -0.71
N ASN A 10 34.31 17.37 0.26
CA ASN A 10 35.77 17.26 0.11
C ASN A 10 36.18 15.79 -0.10
N LYS A 11 35.58 14.86 0.63
CA LYS A 11 35.90 13.44 0.50
C LYS A 11 35.40 12.86 -0.83
N ALA A 12 34.23 13.28 -1.31
CA ALA A 12 33.72 12.91 -2.63
C ALA A 12 34.68 13.37 -3.75
N ILE A 13 35.23 14.61 -3.64
CA ILE A 13 36.24 15.13 -4.58
C ILE A 13 37.52 14.29 -4.52
N GLU A 14 38.03 14.02 -3.31
CA GLU A 14 39.23 13.21 -3.09
C GLU A 14 39.10 11.81 -3.75
N TRP A 15 37.91 11.24 -3.71
CA TRP A 15 37.59 9.94 -4.35
C TRP A 15 37.28 10.03 -5.85
N GLY A 16 37.34 11.22 -6.44
CA GLY A 16 37.10 11.42 -7.88
C GLY A 16 35.64 11.36 -8.29
N HIS A 17 34.70 11.52 -7.35
CA HIS A 17 33.26 11.56 -7.66
C HIS A 17 32.94 12.83 -8.45
N LYS A 18 32.09 12.71 -9.47
CA LYS A 18 31.60 13.84 -10.28
C LYS A 18 30.37 14.51 -9.70
N ALA A 19 29.67 13.85 -8.81
CA ALA A 19 28.49 14.38 -8.13
C ALA A 19 28.35 13.78 -6.72
N VAL A 20 27.63 14.51 -5.86
CA VAL A 20 27.22 14.06 -4.52
C VAL A 20 25.79 14.53 -4.25
N ALA A 21 24.94 13.64 -3.74
CA ALA A 21 23.58 13.98 -3.36
C ALA A 21 23.52 14.38 -1.87
N ILE A 22 22.72 15.39 -1.55
CA ILE A 22 22.39 15.81 -0.19
C ILE A 22 20.91 15.56 0.02
N THR A 23 20.59 14.61 0.92
CA THR A 23 19.21 14.11 1.13
C THR A 23 18.97 13.89 2.63
N ASP A 24 18.92 14.98 3.39
CA ASP A 24 18.61 14.91 4.82
C ASP A 24 17.15 14.48 5.05
N HIS A 25 16.88 13.84 6.19
CA HIS A 25 15.55 13.38 6.56
C HIS A 25 14.60 14.56 6.83
N GLY A 26 13.64 14.76 5.94
CA GLY A 26 12.56 15.72 6.08
C GLY A 26 12.98 17.20 6.07
N VAL A 27 14.25 17.51 5.83
CA VAL A 27 14.80 18.87 5.90
C VAL A 27 15.78 19.16 4.77
N VAL A 28 16.11 20.45 4.56
CA VAL A 28 17.03 20.93 3.51
C VAL A 28 18.05 21.96 4.04
N GLN A 29 18.26 22.01 5.33
CA GLN A 29 19.13 23.00 5.97
C GLN A 29 20.58 22.90 5.52
N ALA A 30 21.04 21.74 5.04
CA ALA A 30 22.39 21.55 4.52
C ALA A 30 22.66 22.16 3.13
N PHE A 31 21.64 22.62 2.41
CA PHE A 31 21.77 23.10 1.03
C PHE A 31 22.69 24.33 0.90
N PRO A 32 22.57 25.38 1.72
CA PRO A 32 23.49 26.52 1.64
C PRO A 32 24.96 26.14 1.90
N ASP A 33 25.21 25.24 2.87
CA ASP A 33 26.56 24.76 3.17
C ASP A 33 27.10 23.91 2.02
N ALA A 34 26.27 23.09 1.40
CA ALA A 34 26.65 22.28 0.24
C ALA A 34 27.01 23.16 -0.96
N MET A 35 26.19 24.16 -1.25
CA MET A 35 26.44 25.13 -2.29
C MET A 35 27.77 25.88 -2.08
N ASN A 36 28.00 26.37 -0.86
CA ASN A 36 29.22 27.07 -0.52
C ASN A 36 30.48 26.17 -0.57
N ALA A 37 30.34 24.92 -0.10
CA ALA A 37 31.43 23.96 -0.08
C ALA A 37 31.85 23.46 -1.47
N SER A 38 30.93 23.44 -2.44
CA SER A 38 31.15 23.01 -3.85
C SER A 38 31.59 24.16 -4.77
N LYS A 39 31.43 25.42 -4.35
CA LYS A 39 31.71 26.58 -5.18
C LYS A 39 33.14 26.58 -5.69
N GLY A 40 33.33 26.67 -7.02
CA GLY A 40 34.61 26.66 -7.70
C GLY A 40 35.31 25.29 -7.74
N LYS A 41 34.64 24.20 -7.40
CA LYS A 41 35.16 22.83 -7.45
C LYS A 41 34.50 22.01 -8.55
N ASP A 42 35.21 21.01 -9.09
CA ASP A 42 34.70 20.10 -10.13
C ASP A 42 33.84 18.97 -9.51
N ILE A 43 32.74 19.37 -8.88
CA ILE A 43 31.75 18.43 -8.33
C ILE A 43 30.35 19.02 -8.42
N LYS A 44 29.40 18.23 -8.88
CA LYS A 44 27.98 18.61 -8.92
C LYS A 44 27.30 18.22 -7.62
N VAL A 45 26.59 19.17 -6.98
CA VAL A 45 25.68 18.85 -5.87
C VAL A 45 24.30 18.56 -6.41
N ILE A 46 23.73 17.41 -6.02
CA ILE A 46 22.36 17.02 -6.30
C ILE A 46 21.55 17.28 -5.04
N TYR A 47 20.58 18.18 -5.13
CA TYR A 47 19.73 18.60 -4.02
C TYR A 47 18.49 17.71 -3.93
N GLY A 48 18.23 17.13 -2.78
CA GLY A 48 17.08 16.26 -2.53
C GLY A 48 16.71 16.19 -1.06
N VAL A 49 15.70 15.43 -0.75
CA VAL A 49 15.24 15.15 0.61
C VAL A 49 14.86 13.69 0.75
N GLU A 50 15.12 13.08 1.88
CA GLU A 50 14.47 11.83 2.27
C GLU A 50 13.16 12.18 2.98
N ALA A 51 12.06 12.11 2.23
CA ALA A 51 10.74 12.51 2.68
C ALA A 51 10.03 11.40 3.46
N TYR A 52 9.24 11.79 4.45
CA TYR A 52 8.25 10.94 5.11
C TYR A 52 6.93 11.03 4.33
N LEU A 53 6.81 10.21 3.29
CA LEU A 53 5.68 10.26 2.36
C LEU A 53 4.46 9.54 2.94
N VAL A 54 3.31 10.22 2.99
CA VAL A 54 2.02 9.63 3.34
C VAL A 54 1.09 9.64 2.14
N ASP A 55 0.36 8.54 1.95
CA ASP A 55 -0.67 8.46 0.93
C ASP A 55 -1.96 9.06 1.49
N ASP A 56 -2.20 10.32 1.18
CA ASP A 56 -3.38 11.08 1.59
C ASP A 56 -4.52 11.05 0.54
N ASP A 57 -4.30 10.30 -0.55
CA ASP A 57 -5.20 10.15 -1.69
C ASP A 57 -5.76 8.71 -1.73
N LEU A 58 -5.95 8.12 -0.54
CA LEU A 58 -6.45 6.77 -0.40
C LEU A 58 -7.97 6.76 -0.51
N ASP A 59 -8.45 6.23 -1.62
CA ASP A 59 -9.85 5.89 -1.77
C ASP A 59 -10.14 4.55 -1.07
N ILE A 60 -11.08 4.58 -0.12
CA ILE A 60 -11.59 3.37 0.55
C ILE A 60 -12.20 2.43 -0.50
N VAL A 61 -12.92 3.02 -1.46
CA VAL A 61 -13.48 2.34 -2.64
C VAL A 61 -12.84 2.92 -3.88
N GLN A 62 -12.14 2.11 -4.66
CA GLN A 62 -11.61 2.52 -5.97
C GLN A 62 -12.62 2.18 -7.06
N ASN A 63 -12.78 3.13 -8.01
CA ASN A 63 -13.77 3.07 -9.09
C ASN A 63 -15.19 2.82 -8.60
N PRO A 64 -15.70 3.58 -7.58
CA PRO A 64 -16.99 3.33 -6.98
C PRO A 64 -18.12 3.50 -8.00
N ASN A 65 -19.04 2.56 -8.00
CA ASN A 65 -20.28 2.67 -8.77
C ASN A 65 -21.44 3.23 -7.91
N GLU A 66 -22.56 3.57 -8.54
CA GLU A 66 -23.77 4.10 -7.89
C GLU A 66 -24.68 3.00 -7.29
N ARG A 67 -24.18 1.77 -7.20
CA ARG A 67 -24.95 0.64 -6.66
C ARG A 67 -24.97 0.68 -5.12
N ASP A 68 -25.96 0.02 -4.56
CA ASP A 68 -26.09 -0.19 -3.11
C ASP A 68 -25.24 -1.38 -2.63
N PHE A 69 -25.42 -1.81 -1.37
CA PHE A 69 -24.69 -2.96 -0.80
C PHE A 69 -25.29 -4.32 -1.16
N ASN A 70 -26.33 -4.40 -1.99
CA ASN A 70 -26.91 -5.66 -2.46
C ASN A 70 -26.20 -6.14 -3.73
N GLN A 71 -24.89 -6.24 -3.66
CA GLN A 71 -24.01 -6.65 -4.74
C GLN A 71 -23.37 -7.98 -4.42
N ARG A 72 -22.74 -8.55 -5.45
CA ARG A 72 -21.79 -9.64 -5.30
C ARG A 72 -20.42 -9.05 -4.91
N PHE A 73 -19.91 -9.48 -3.77
CA PHE A 73 -18.56 -9.17 -3.33
C PHE A 73 -17.74 -10.44 -3.31
N VAL A 74 -16.53 -10.38 -3.82
CA VAL A 74 -15.53 -11.42 -3.60
C VAL A 74 -14.52 -10.87 -2.61
N VAL A 75 -14.60 -11.37 -1.40
CA VAL A 75 -13.64 -11.05 -0.34
C VAL A 75 -12.52 -12.05 -0.44
N PHE A 76 -11.29 -11.56 -0.58
CA PHE A 76 -10.14 -12.41 -0.86
C PHE A 76 -8.89 -11.98 -0.10
N ASP A 77 -7.99 -12.90 0.01
CA ASP A 77 -6.67 -12.76 0.60
C ASP A 77 -5.67 -13.61 -0.18
N ILE A 78 -4.39 -13.25 -0.17
CA ILE A 78 -3.33 -14.02 -0.81
C ILE A 78 -2.16 -14.25 0.14
N GLU A 79 -1.50 -15.40 -0.02
CA GLU A 79 -0.18 -15.63 0.55
C GLU A 79 0.88 -15.54 -0.56
N THR A 80 2.06 -15.03 -0.22
CA THR A 80 3.12 -14.73 -1.18
C THR A 80 4.49 -15.13 -0.66
N THR A 81 5.49 -15.21 -1.54
CA THR A 81 6.89 -15.49 -1.13
C THR A 81 7.58 -14.30 -0.48
N GLY A 82 6.94 -13.11 -0.46
CA GLY A 82 7.47 -11.89 0.11
C GLY A 82 6.60 -10.68 -0.24
N PHE A 83 7.12 -9.47 -0.06
CA PHE A 83 6.33 -8.22 -0.16
C PHE A 83 6.49 -7.47 -1.49
N SER A 84 7.38 -7.91 -2.37
CA SER A 84 7.68 -7.23 -3.63
C SER A 84 6.75 -7.69 -4.75
N VAL A 85 5.80 -6.87 -5.16
CA VAL A 85 4.86 -7.18 -6.26
C VAL A 85 5.56 -7.62 -7.55
N THR A 86 6.77 -7.11 -7.83
CA THR A 86 7.55 -7.42 -9.03
C THR A 86 8.57 -8.54 -8.83
N GLY A 87 9.03 -8.77 -7.59
CA GLY A 87 10.09 -9.73 -7.26
C GLY A 87 9.58 -11.03 -6.64
N ASP A 88 8.40 -11.00 -6.03
CA ASP A 88 7.82 -12.14 -5.32
C ASP A 88 6.62 -12.75 -6.07
N ASN A 89 6.21 -13.94 -5.64
CA ASN A 89 5.15 -14.71 -6.27
C ASN A 89 4.07 -15.13 -5.27
N ILE A 90 2.87 -15.37 -5.79
CA ILE A 90 1.73 -15.86 -5.01
C ILE A 90 1.92 -17.35 -4.73
N THR A 91 1.62 -17.77 -3.49
CA THR A 91 1.67 -19.17 -3.04
C THR A 91 0.29 -19.74 -2.71
N GLU A 92 -0.68 -18.91 -2.33
CA GLU A 92 -2.08 -19.29 -2.12
C GLU A 92 -3.01 -18.13 -2.51
N ILE A 93 -4.20 -18.45 -3.05
CA ILE A 93 -5.30 -17.51 -3.24
C ILE A 93 -6.52 -18.10 -2.52
N GLY A 94 -7.05 -17.34 -1.55
CA GLY A 94 -8.27 -17.69 -0.84
C GLY A 94 -9.34 -16.62 -1.06
N ALA A 95 -10.59 -17.03 -1.30
CA ALA A 95 -11.68 -16.09 -1.49
C ALA A 95 -13.01 -16.66 -1.03
N VAL A 96 -13.94 -15.78 -0.69
CA VAL A 96 -15.34 -16.11 -0.42
C VAL A 96 -16.25 -15.19 -1.23
N LEU A 97 -17.32 -15.77 -1.78
CA LEU A 97 -18.39 -15.05 -2.43
C LEU A 97 -19.40 -14.61 -1.37
N LEU A 98 -19.55 -13.30 -1.22
CA LEU A 98 -20.54 -12.68 -0.35
C LEU A 98 -21.67 -12.11 -1.21
N GLU A 99 -22.88 -12.59 -1.00
CA GLU A 99 -24.11 -12.17 -1.69
C GLU A 99 -25.28 -12.18 -0.72
N ASP A 100 -26.16 -11.19 -0.77
CA ASP A 100 -27.30 -11.03 0.14
C ASP A 100 -26.91 -11.06 1.63
N GLY A 101 -25.75 -10.54 1.98
CA GLY A 101 -25.24 -10.53 3.36
C GLY A 101 -24.79 -11.90 3.89
N GLN A 102 -24.60 -12.88 3.02
CA GLN A 102 -24.19 -14.25 3.38
C GLN A 102 -23.05 -14.75 2.49
N ILE A 103 -22.19 -15.57 3.07
CA ILE A 103 -21.17 -16.29 2.31
C ILE A 103 -21.88 -17.43 1.56
N LYS A 104 -21.84 -17.38 0.24
CA LYS A 104 -22.52 -18.34 -0.67
C LYS A 104 -21.56 -19.40 -1.20
N ASP A 105 -20.28 -19.04 -1.40
CA ASP A 105 -19.29 -19.94 -2.00
C ASP A 105 -17.89 -19.61 -1.51
N ARG A 106 -16.95 -20.55 -1.69
CA ARG A 106 -15.55 -20.44 -1.30
C ARG A 106 -14.66 -20.88 -2.43
N PHE A 107 -13.54 -20.19 -2.57
CA PHE A 107 -12.46 -20.53 -3.48
C PHE A 107 -11.16 -20.63 -2.68
N SER A 108 -10.38 -21.67 -2.90
CA SER A 108 -9.04 -21.81 -2.34
C SER A 108 -8.17 -22.61 -3.29
N THR A 109 -6.99 -22.12 -3.57
CA THR A 109 -6.00 -22.84 -4.36
C THR A 109 -4.59 -22.46 -3.92
N PHE A 110 -3.74 -23.45 -3.75
CA PHE A 110 -2.31 -23.22 -3.77
C PHE A 110 -1.86 -22.84 -5.18
N VAL A 111 -0.72 -22.18 -5.25
CA VAL A 111 -0.09 -21.75 -6.50
C VAL A 111 1.37 -22.12 -6.44
N ASN A 112 1.89 -22.80 -7.47
CA ASN A 112 3.32 -23.02 -7.58
C ASN A 112 4.04 -21.71 -7.89
N PRO A 113 4.84 -21.15 -6.95
CA PRO A 113 5.51 -19.87 -7.16
C PRO A 113 6.69 -19.95 -8.12
N ARG A 114 7.11 -21.15 -8.55
CA ARG A 114 8.30 -21.42 -9.39
C ARG A 114 9.59 -20.84 -8.79
N MET A 115 9.63 -20.72 -7.48
CA MET A 115 10.79 -20.30 -6.70
C MET A 115 10.64 -20.83 -5.27
N ASP A 116 11.75 -20.94 -4.55
CA ASP A 116 11.71 -21.34 -3.15
C ASP A 116 11.03 -20.29 -2.28
N ILE A 117 10.15 -20.75 -1.38
CA ILE A 117 9.53 -19.90 -0.36
C ILE A 117 10.58 -19.67 0.74
N PRO A 118 10.93 -18.41 1.07
CA PRO A 118 11.87 -18.13 2.15
C PRO A 118 11.42 -18.76 3.48
N TYR A 119 12.38 -19.24 4.27
CA TYR A 119 12.09 -19.93 5.52
C TYR A 119 11.19 -19.14 6.47
N GLU A 120 11.45 -17.85 6.61
CA GLU A 120 10.66 -16.95 7.47
C GLU A 120 9.21 -16.81 6.99
N VAL A 121 8.97 -16.92 5.68
CA VAL A 121 7.63 -16.90 5.10
C VAL A 121 6.92 -18.23 5.34
N GLN A 122 7.63 -19.37 5.21
CA GLN A 122 7.06 -20.68 5.53
C GLN A 122 6.63 -20.78 6.99
N GLU A 123 7.45 -20.27 7.92
CA GLU A 123 7.10 -20.20 9.35
C GLU A 123 5.88 -19.31 9.63
N LEU A 124 5.72 -18.24 8.87
CA LEU A 124 4.62 -17.29 9.02
C LEU A 124 3.29 -17.86 8.48
N THR A 125 3.34 -18.38 7.23
CA THR A 125 2.14 -18.81 6.49
C THR A 125 1.79 -20.28 6.70
N ASN A 126 2.72 -21.07 7.24
CA ASN A 126 2.68 -22.53 7.31
C ASN A 126 2.53 -23.18 5.91
N ILE A 127 2.98 -22.49 4.84
CA ILE A 127 3.03 -23.02 3.48
C ILE A 127 4.47 -23.40 3.18
N THR A 128 4.72 -24.70 2.97
CA THR A 128 6.05 -25.23 2.64
C THR A 128 6.23 -25.39 1.13
N ASN A 129 7.48 -25.52 0.67
CA ASN A 129 7.79 -25.80 -0.74
C ASN A 129 7.07 -27.05 -1.24
N ASP A 130 7.06 -28.12 -0.44
CA ASP A 130 6.42 -29.40 -0.80
C ASP A 130 4.89 -29.24 -1.04
N MET A 131 4.22 -28.32 -0.31
CA MET A 131 2.77 -28.09 -0.47
C MET A 131 2.42 -27.43 -1.79
N VAL A 132 3.35 -26.68 -2.39
CA VAL A 132 3.13 -25.92 -3.62
C VAL A 132 3.82 -26.50 -4.85
N GLU A 133 4.64 -27.54 -4.69
CA GLU A 133 5.42 -28.17 -5.78
C GLU A 133 4.50 -28.64 -6.91
N ASP A 134 3.45 -29.39 -6.58
CA ASP A 134 2.45 -29.91 -7.52
C ASP A 134 1.22 -29.01 -7.69
N ALA A 135 1.24 -27.80 -7.11
CA ALA A 135 0.14 -26.85 -7.25
C ALA A 135 0.04 -26.27 -8.67
N PRO A 136 -1.15 -25.83 -9.11
CA PRO A 136 -1.31 -25.22 -10.42
C PRO A 136 -0.41 -23.98 -10.57
N PRO A 137 0.08 -23.74 -11.80
CA PRO A 137 0.82 -22.52 -12.08
C PRO A 137 -0.09 -21.28 -12.00
N ILE A 138 0.52 -20.09 -11.84
CA ILE A 138 -0.20 -18.84 -11.65
C ILE A 138 -1.22 -18.54 -12.75
N GLU A 139 -0.92 -18.91 -14.00
CA GLU A 139 -1.77 -18.71 -15.17
C GLU A 139 -3.12 -19.42 -15.02
N GLU A 140 -3.10 -20.65 -14.49
CA GLU A 140 -4.31 -21.45 -14.26
C GLU A 140 -5.06 -20.99 -13.01
N ALA A 141 -4.33 -20.73 -11.92
CA ALA A 141 -4.92 -20.26 -10.67
C ALA A 141 -5.63 -18.92 -10.84
N LEU A 142 -4.99 -17.96 -11.53
CA LEU A 142 -5.62 -16.66 -11.82
C LEU A 142 -6.86 -16.79 -12.69
N LYS A 143 -6.82 -17.63 -13.73
CA LYS A 143 -8.00 -17.82 -14.57
C LYS A 143 -9.18 -18.32 -13.75
N LYS A 144 -8.98 -19.32 -12.88
CA LYS A 144 -10.01 -19.82 -11.98
C LYS A 144 -10.50 -18.75 -10.99
N PHE A 145 -9.56 -17.97 -10.42
CA PHE A 145 -9.92 -16.86 -9.52
C PHE A 145 -10.71 -15.77 -10.24
N MET A 146 -10.30 -15.35 -11.44
CA MET A 146 -11.02 -14.35 -12.24
C MET A 146 -12.40 -14.85 -12.67
N ASP A 147 -12.53 -16.13 -12.99
CA ASP A 147 -13.82 -16.77 -13.26
C ASP A 147 -14.73 -16.80 -12.03
N PHE A 148 -14.17 -16.99 -10.83
CA PHE A 148 -14.89 -16.90 -9.57
C PHE A 148 -15.29 -15.46 -9.23
N ALA A 149 -14.38 -14.50 -9.44
CA ALA A 149 -14.59 -13.09 -9.15
C ALA A 149 -15.57 -12.42 -10.14
N ARG A 150 -15.52 -12.76 -11.42
CA ARG A 150 -16.37 -12.21 -12.52
C ARG A 150 -16.69 -10.73 -12.34
N ASP A 151 -17.99 -10.38 -12.31
CA ASP A 151 -18.51 -9.01 -12.16
C ASP A 151 -18.64 -8.56 -10.69
N SER A 152 -17.95 -9.24 -9.77
CA SER A 152 -17.99 -8.92 -8.35
C SER A 152 -17.09 -7.75 -8.01
N ILE A 153 -17.41 -7.06 -6.92
CA ILE A 153 -16.54 -6.08 -6.30
C ILE A 153 -15.52 -6.81 -5.43
N LEU A 154 -14.26 -6.53 -5.60
CA LEU A 154 -13.20 -7.14 -4.80
C LEU A 154 -13.07 -6.43 -3.45
N VAL A 155 -12.96 -7.21 -2.38
CA VAL A 155 -12.78 -6.71 -1.02
C VAL A 155 -11.58 -7.42 -0.40
N ALA A 156 -10.65 -6.67 0.19
CA ALA A 156 -9.52 -7.23 0.91
C ALA A 156 -9.12 -6.36 2.11
N HIS A 157 -8.30 -6.90 2.99
CA HIS A 157 -7.77 -6.18 4.13
C HIS A 157 -6.36 -5.67 3.84
N ASN A 158 -6.19 -4.36 3.64
CA ASN A 158 -5.02 -3.73 3.01
C ASN A 158 -4.96 -4.04 1.51
N ALA A 159 -6.08 -3.79 0.85
CA ALA A 159 -6.41 -4.24 -0.50
C ALA A 159 -5.36 -3.89 -1.58
N ASP A 160 -4.57 -2.83 -1.39
CA ASP A 160 -3.51 -2.45 -2.34
C ASP A 160 -2.43 -3.54 -2.48
N PHE A 161 -2.16 -4.29 -1.41
CA PHE A 161 -1.21 -5.39 -1.43
C PHE A 161 -1.72 -6.53 -2.32
N ASP A 162 -2.88 -7.08 -1.99
CA ASP A 162 -3.43 -8.24 -2.69
C ASP A 162 -3.78 -7.94 -4.15
N THR A 163 -4.47 -6.81 -4.36
CA THR A 163 -4.84 -6.40 -5.71
C THR A 163 -3.62 -6.01 -6.57
N GLY A 164 -2.56 -5.51 -5.95
CA GLY A 164 -1.30 -5.21 -6.63
C GLY A 164 -0.65 -6.47 -7.20
N PHE A 165 -0.57 -7.54 -6.41
CA PHE A 165 -0.07 -8.85 -6.89
C PHE A 165 -0.97 -9.43 -7.98
N ILE A 166 -2.30 -9.47 -7.77
CA ILE A 166 -3.24 -9.99 -8.76
C ILE A 166 -3.12 -9.21 -10.08
N ALA A 167 -3.14 -7.87 -10.04
CA ALA A 167 -3.04 -7.03 -11.24
C ALA A 167 -1.73 -7.24 -11.99
N GLN A 168 -0.59 -7.30 -11.26
CA GLN A 168 0.72 -7.56 -11.85
C GLN A 168 0.79 -8.93 -12.52
N LYS A 169 0.31 -9.98 -11.84
CA LYS A 169 0.30 -11.34 -12.39
C LYS A 169 -0.69 -11.47 -13.56
N CYS A 170 -1.86 -10.84 -13.51
CA CYS A 170 -2.79 -10.77 -14.64
C CYS A 170 -2.13 -10.11 -15.86
N SER A 171 -1.42 -8.99 -15.66
CA SER A 171 -0.68 -8.32 -16.74
C SER A 171 0.39 -9.21 -17.36
N GLN A 172 1.11 -9.99 -16.55
CA GLN A 172 2.16 -10.91 -17.02
C GLN A 172 1.59 -12.06 -17.89
N VAL A 173 0.38 -12.54 -17.58
CA VAL A 173 -0.25 -13.66 -18.30
C VAL A 173 -1.28 -13.21 -19.34
N GLY A 174 -1.43 -11.91 -19.56
CA GLY A 174 -2.34 -11.35 -20.57
C GLY A 174 -3.82 -11.43 -20.21
N LEU A 175 -4.16 -11.49 -18.92
CA LEU A 175 -5.53 -11.40 -18.42
C LEU A 175 -5.91 -9.94 -18.14
N ASP A 176 -7.13 -9.56 -18.50
CA ASP A 176 -7.66 -8.23 -18.17
C ASP A 176 -8.06 -8.19 -16.68
N TYR A 177 -7.64 -7.14 -15.97
CA TYR A 177 -7.97 -6.91 -14.57
C TYR A 177 -8.65 -5.54 -14.43
N LYS A 178 -9.96 -5.56 -14.29
CA LYS A 178 -10.79 -4.34 -14.12
C LYS A 178 -11.87 -4.59 -13.08
N HIS A 179 -11.48 -4.51 -11.81
CA HIS A 179 -12.40 -4.65 -10.70
C HIS A 179 -12.48 -3.38 -9.88
N GLU A 180 -13.67 -3.08 -9.39
CA GLU A 180 -13.84 -2.19 -8.27
C GLU A 180 -13.28 -2.87 -7.02
N LYS A 181 -12.66 -2.10 -6.12
CA LYS A 181 -12.14 -2.66 -4.88
C LYS A 181 -12.50 -1.84 -3.66
N ILE A 182 -12.66 -2.53 -2.54
CA ILE A 182 -12.91 -1.95 -1.22
C ILE A 182 -11.81 -2.40 -0.26
N ASP A 183 -11.23 -1.44 0.48
CA ASP A 183 -10.21 -1.72 1.49
C ASP A 183 -10.83 -1.70 2.91
N THR A 184 -10.89 -2.88 3.54
CA THR A 184 -11.44 -3.00 4.90
C THR A 184 -10.50 -2.45 5.97
N LEU A 185 -9.19 -2.33 5.73
CA LEU A 185 -8.26 -1.66 6.63
C LEU A 185 -8.55 -0.15 6.71
N LEU A 186 -8.80 0.47 5.55
CA LEU A 186 -9.17 1.89 5.50
C LEU A 186 -10.55 2.12 6.12
N LEU A 187 -11.54 1.25 5.83
CA LEU A 187 -12.84 1.28 6.51
C LEU A 187 -12.70 1.16 8.03
N ALA A 188 -11.88 0.24 8.52
CA ALA A 188 -11.66 0.06 9.95
C ALA A 188 -11.13 1.34 10.62
N ARG A 189 -10.20 2.05 9.96
CA ARG A 189 -9.62 3.30 10.49
C ARG A 189 -10.64 4.40 10.69
N VAL A 190 -11.65 4.48 9.82
CA VAL A 190 -12.68 5.53 9.89
C VAL A 190 -13.88 5.13 10.74
N LEU A 191 -14.27 3.85 10.71
CA LEU A 191 -15.41 3.34 11.46
C LEU A 191 -15.09 3.01 12.93
N MET A 192 -13.81 2.75 13.25
CA MET A 192 -13.35 2.37 14.59
C MET A 192 -12.16 3.25 15.05
N PRO A 193 -12.30 4.58 15.08
CA PRO A 193 -11.20 5.54 15.28
C PRO A 193 -10.47 5.38 16.63
N ASP A 194 -11.11 4.79 17.63
CA ASP A 194 -10.53 4.57 18.96
C ASP A 194 -9.54 3.39 19.00
N MET A 195 -9.51 2.56 17.96
CA MET A 195 -8.56 1.46 17.86
C MET A 195 -7.15 1.97 17.55
N LYS A 196 -6.14 1.34 18.17
CA LYS A 196 -4.71 1.69 17.95
C LYS A 196 -4.04 0.79 16.89
N ARG A 197 -4.58 -0.39 16.65
CA ARG A 197 -4.05 -1.40 15.72
C ARG A 197 -5.21 -2.04 14.97
N PHE A 198 -5.05 -2.17 13.65
CA PHE A 198 -6.10 -2.58 12.72
C PHE A 198 -5.76 -3.88 11.99
N GLY A 199 -4.82 -4.69 12.51
CA GLY A 199 -4.58 -6.03 11.98
C GLY A 199 -5.82 -6.90 12.07
N LEU A 200 -5.96 -7.87 11.16
CA LEU A 200 -7.14 -8.72 11.02
C LEU A 200 -7.50 -9.42 12.33
N ASP A 201 -6.50 -9.92 13.07
CA ASP A 201 -6.64 -10.54 14.39
C ASP A 201 -7.30 -9.61 15.43
N ARG A 202 -6.88 -8.34 15.42
CA ARG A 202 -7.39 -7.32 16.36
C ARG A 202 -8.81 -6.89 16.03
N LEU A 203 -9.11 -6.74 14.75
CA LEU A 203 -10.46 -6.42 14.27
C LEU A 203 -11.43 -7.56 14.55
N ALA A 204 -11.05 -8.80 14.22
CA ALA A 204 -11.86 -9.98 14.50
C ALA A 204 -12.20 -10.07 15.99
N LYS A 205 -11.20 -9.89 16.87
CA LYS A 205 -11.41 -9.87 18.33
C LYS A 205 -12.34 -8.73 18.77
N ALA A 206 -12.13 -7.50 18.25
CA ALA A 206 -12.94 -6.34 18.63
C ALA A 206 -14.40 -6.47 18.18
N LEU A 207 -14.65 -7.14 17.07
CA LEU A 207 -15.99 -7.37 16.49
C LEU A 207 -16.62 -8.72 16.90
N ALA A 208 -15.98 -9.47 17.81
CA ALA A 208 -16.38 -10.80 18.26
C ALA A 208 -16.57 -11.80 17.10
N ILE A 209 -15.64 -11.77 16.14
CA ILE A 209 -15.58 -12.67 15.00
C ILE A 209 -14.58 -13.78 15.30
N ASN A 210 -14.95 -15.02 15.00
CA ASN A 210 -14.05 -16.15 15.16
C ASN A 210 -13.03 -16.20 14.02
N LEU A 211 -11.76 -16.13 14.37
CA LEU A 211 -10.64 -16.27 13.43
C LEU A 211 -9.91 -17.58 13.75
N SER A 212 -10.33 -18.66 13.11
CA SER A 212 -9.69 -19.98 13.23
C SER A 212 -8.79 -20.27 12.04
N GLY A 213 -7.58 -20.75 12.30
CA GLY A 213 -6.61 -21.10 11.23
C GLY A 213 -6.09 -19.88 10.48
N HIS A 214 -5.72 -18.83 11.19
CA HIS A 214 -5.06 -17.63 10.64
C HIS A 214 -3.79 -18.01 9.83
N HIS A 215 -3.48 -17.20 8.82
CA HIS A 215 -2.45 -17.46 7.81
C HIS A 215 -2.80 -18.63 6.86
N ARG A 216 -4.07 -18.79 6.54
CA ARG A 216 -4.57 -19.52 5.39
C ARG A 216 -5.51 -18.58 4.65
N ALA A 217 -5.17 -18.26 3.42
CA ALA A 217 -5.82 -17.20 2.65
C ALA A 217 -7.37 -17.27 2.66
N VAL A 218 -7.95 -18.47 2.57
CA VAL A 218 -9.43 -18.62 2.60
C VAL A 218 -10.04 -18.30 3.98
N ASN A 219 -9.33 -18.60 5.08
CA ASN A 219 -9.82 -18.31 6.44
C ASN A 219 -9.74 -16.82 6.74
N ASP A 220 -8.68 -16.16 6.28
CA ASP A 220 -8.49 -14.72 6.41
C ASP A 220 -9.50 -13.95 5.54
N ALA A 221 -9.78 -14.44 4.33
CA ALA A 221 -10.85 -13.94 3.49
C ALA A 221 -12.24 -14.09 4.15
N GLU A 222 -12.54 -15.22 4.80
CA GLU A 222 -13.81 -15.44 5.51
C GLU A 222 -13.95 -14.50 6.72
N ALA A 223 -12.90 -14.33 7.51
CA ALA A 223 -12.90 -13.38 8.63
C ALA A 223 -13.07 -11.93 8.11
N THR A 224 -12.38 -11.57 7.04
CA THR A 224 -12.51 -10.26 6.38
C THR A 224 -13.95 -10.04 5.88
N ALA A 225 -14.60 -11.06 5.32
CA ALA A 225 -15.99 -10.98 4.90
C ALA A 225 -16.96 -10.71 6.06
N GLN A 226 -16.76 -11.38 7.18
CA GLN A 226 -17.56 -11.13 8.39
C GLN A 226 -17.33 -9.73 8.96
N ILE A 227 -16.09 -9.23 8.97
CA ILE A 227 -15.73 -7.85 9.33
C ILE A 227 -16.44 -6.87 8.39
N PHE A 228 -16.36 -7.11 7.09
CA PHE A 228 -16.99 -6.25 6.08
C PHE A 228 -18.51 -6.17 6.26
N LEU A 229 -19.18 -7.27 6.58
CA LEU A 229 -20.62 -7.26 6.92
C LEU A 229 -20.94 -6.38 8.14
N ARG A 230 -20.07 -6.40 9.17
CA ARG A 230 -20.21 -5.48 10.32
C ARG A 230 -20.04 -4.02 9.88
N PHE A 231 -19.07 -3.76 9.01
CA PHE A 231 -18.85 -2.40 8.47
C PHE A 231 -20.01 -1.92 7.62
N ILE A 232 -20.59 -2.76 6.76
CA ILE A 232 -21.82 -2.42 6.02
C ILE A 232 -22.94 -2.03 6.98
N SER A 233 -23.11 -2.76 8.08
CA SER A 233 -24.13 -2.43 9.08
C SER A 233 -23.86 -1.10 9.80
N MET A 234 -22.58 -0.75 10.04
CA MET A 234 -22.18 0.53 10.63
C MET A 234 -22.40 1.67 9.62
N MET A 235 -21.96 1.52 8.37
CA MET A 235 -22.13 2.50 7.30
C MET A 235 -23.60 2.82 7.03
N LYS A 236 -24.47 1.81 7.02
CA LYS A 236 -25.93 2.02 6.88
C LYS A 236 -26.54 2.82 8.04
N LYS A 237 -26.02 2.69 9.27
CA LYS A 237 -26.46 3.50 10.41
C LYS A 237 -26.03 4.97 10.26
N ASP A 238 -24.91 5.21 9.60
CA ASP A 238 -24.38 6.55 9.29
C ASP A 238 -25.04 7.16 8.05
N GLY A 239 -26.05 6.49 7.46
CA GLY A 239 -26.80 6.97 6.29
C GLY A 239 -26.10 6.74 4.96
N VAL A 240 -25.07 5.89 4.91
CA VAL A 240 -24.40 5.50 3.66
C VAL A 240 -25.20 4.36 3.00
N GLU A 241 -25.76 4.63 1.84
CA GLU A 241 -26.59 3.64 1.12
C GLU A 241 -25.92 3.09 -0.14
N LYS A 242 -24.98 3.87 -0.73
CA LYS A 242 -24.29 3.52 -1.97
C LYS A 242 -22.78 3.44 -1.79
N LEU A 243 -22.13 2.65 -2.64
CA LEU A 243 -20.68 2.51 -2.65
C LEU A 243 -19.98 3.83 -2.99
N SER A 244 -20.54 4.64 -3.90
CA SER A 244 -20.02 5.97 -4.25
C SER A 244 -20.05 6.97 -3.10
N ASP A 245 -20.86 6.74 -2.07
CA ASP A 245 -20.96 7.63 -0.92
C ASP A 245 -19.90 7.35 0.15
N ILE A 246 -19.29 6.15 0.14
CA ILE A 246 -18.28 5.76 1.12
C ILE A 246 -17.11 6.77 1.13
N ASN A 247 -16.52 7.06 -0.02
CA ASN A 247 -15.43 8.02 -0.11
C ASN A 247 -15.88 9.45 0.20
N LYS A 248 -17.13 9.83 -0.09
CA LYS A 248 -17.66 11.15 0.23
C LYS A 248 -17.82 11.35 1.73
N VAL A 249 -18.30 10.33 2.44
CA VAL A 249 -18.56 10.39 3.89
C VAL A 249 -17.28 10.16 4.68
N TYR A 250 -16.46 9.19 4.28
CA TYR A 250 -15.30 8.73 5.04
C TYR A 250 -13.95 9.03 4.39
N GLY A 251 -13.90 9.57 3.17
CA GLY A 251 -12.66 9.75 2.40
C GLY A 251 -11.67 10.80 2.96
N LYS A 252 -12.02 11.46 4.07
CA LYS A 252 -11.10 12.33 4.81
C LYS A 252 -10.35 11.51 5.88
N ILE A 253 -9.50 10.62 5.43
CA ILE A 253 -8.65 9.84 6.34
C ILE A 253 -7.65 10.78 7.01
N ASP A 254 -7.58 10.70 8.34
CA ASP A 254 -6.55 11.41 9.11
C ASP A 254 -5.16 10.84 8.76
N HIS A 255 -4.47 11.51 7.85
CA HIS A 255 -3.14 11.09 7.37
C HIS A 255 -2.08 11.01 8.47
N THR A 256 -2.30 11.67 9.63
CA THR A 256 -1.39 11.57 10.78
C THR A 256 -1.39 10.17 11.41
N LYS A 257 -2.44 9.38 11.17
CA LYS A 257 -2.58 7.99 11.61
C LYS A 257 -2.01 6.98 10.61
N LEU A 258 -1.63 7.42 9.42
CA LEU A 258 -1.00 6.57 8.42
C LEU A 258 0.50 6.37 8.74
N ARG A 259 1.02 5.20 8.42
CA ARG A 259 2.46 4.96 8.53
C ARG A 259 3.15 5.58 7.31
N PRO A 260 4.08 6.53 7.49
CA PRO A 260 4.78 7.10 6.36
C PRO A 260 5.78 6.09 5.76
N SER A 261 5.95 6.18 4.45
CA SER A 261 7.02 5.52 3.72
C SER A 261 8.18 6.50 3.51
N HIS A 262 9.41 5.99 3.42
CA HIS A 262 10.56 6.79 3.03
C HIS A 262 10.62 6.89 1.51
N ALA A 263 10.77 8.11 1.00
CA ALA A 263 10.94 8.38 -0.41
C ALA A 263 12.02 9.44 -0.60
N THR A 264 13.01 9.16 -1.46
CA THR A 264 14.02 10.16 -1.79
C THR A 264 13.57 10.94 -3.01
N ILE A 265 13.46 12.26 -2.87
CA ILE A 265 13.00 13.18 -3.92
C ILE A 265 14.15 14.11 -4.27
N TYR A 266 14.52 14.18 -5.56
CA TYR A 266 15.59 15.02 -6.07
C TYR A 266 15.07 16.16 -6.95
N ALA A 267 15.69 17.32 -6.85
CA ALA A 267 15.47 18.43 -7.77
C ALA A 267 16.33 18.29 -9.01
N GLN A 268 15.72 18.23 -10.20
CA GLN A 268 16.40 18.20 -11.51
C GLN A 268 16.86 19.58 -11.98
N ASN A 269 16.09 20.61 -11.62
CA ASN A 269 16.27 21.99 -12.06
C ASN A 269 15.75 22.98 -11.02
N TYR A 270 15.82 24.28 -11.31
CA TYR A 270 15.37 25.33 -10.37
C TYR A 270 13.87 25.27 -10.07
N LEU A 271 13.01 24.85 -11.01
CA LEU A 271 11.60 24.67 -10.76
C LEU A 271 11.37 23.52 -9.75
N GLY A 272 12.05 22.38 -9.94
CA GLY A 272 12.04 21.27 -9.00
C GLY A 272 12.58 21.66 -7.63
N LEU A 273 13.64 22.47 -7.56
CA LEU A 273 14.13 22.96 -6.28
C LEU A 273 13.11 23.85 -5.54
N ARG A 274 12.40 24.72 -6.27
CA ARG A 274 11.31 25.50 -5.72
C ARG A 274 10.16 24.60 -5.21
N HIS A 275 9.74 23.62 -6.01
CA HIS A 275 8.73 22.66 -5.61
C HIS A 275 9.15 21.85 -4.38
N LEU A 276 10.42 21.45 -4.28
CA LEU A 276 10.97 20.77 -3.11
C LEU A 276 10.84 21.64 -1.85
N TYR A 277 11.16 22.93 -1.92
CA TYR A 277 10.98 23.85 -0.79
C TYR A 277 9.50 24.01 -0.40
N GLU A 278 8.60 24.10 -1.38
CA GLU A 278 7.16 24.20 -1.12
C GLU A 278 6.63 22.94 -0.43
N LEU A 279 7.04 21.74 -0.88
CA LEU A 279 6.68 20.45 -0.28
C LEU A 279 7.17 20.33 1.18
N ILE A 280 8.42 20.72 1.43
CA ILE A 280 9.01 20.67 2.78
C ILE A 280 8.34 21.70 3.69
N SER A 281 8.07 22.91 3.20
CA SER A 281 7.36 23.92 3.97
C SER A 281 5.95 23.45 4.36
N ASP A 282 5.21 22.85 3.42
CA ASP A 282 3.88 22.31 3.71
C ASP A 282 3.94 21.19 4.76
N SER A 283 4.91 20.28 4.65
CA SER A 283 5.06 19.16 5.60
C SER A 283 5.38 19.63 7.03
N HIS A 284 6.15 20.72 7.19
CA HIS A 284 6.50 21.27 8.49
C HIS A 284 5.44 22.19 9.07
N LEU A 285 4.78 23.01 8.25
CA LEU A 285 3.82 24.02 8.73
C LEU A 285 2.42 23.45 8.93
N ASN A 286 2.00 22.52 8.05
CA ASN A 286 0.61 22.07 7.98
C ASN A 286 0.43 20.60 8.37
N HIS A 287 1.49 19.78 8.26
CA HIS A 287 1.38 18.32 8.37
C HIS A 287 2.47 17.71 9.27
N PHE A 288 2.92 18.43 10.29
CA PHE A 288 3.88 17.92 11.25
C PHE A 288 3.20 17.08 12.33
N TYR A 289 3.48 15.78 12.34
CA TYR A 289 3.10 14.87 13.41
C TYR A 289 4.26 13.95 13.77
N ARG A 290 4.96 14.23 14.87
CA ARG A 290 6.24 13.61 15.28
C ARG A 290 7.36 13.82 14.27
N GLN A 291 7.06 13.90 13.00
CA GLN A 291 7.94 14.13 11.86
C GLN A 291 7.15 14.87 10.74
N PRO A 292 7.83 15.54 9.80
CA PRO A 292 7.17 16.29 8.75
C PRO A 292 6.58 15.31 7.69
N LEU A 293 5.27 15.14 7.69
CA LEU A 293 4.58 14.25 6.75
C LEU A 293 4.37 14.94 5.40
N MET A 294 4.96 14.40 4.34
CA MET A 294 4.80 14.91 2.98
C MET A 294 3.66 14.17 2.29
N ARG A 295 2.67 14.90 1.80
CA ARG A 295 1.48 14.31 1.16
C ARG A 295 1.77 13.90 -0.29
N LYS A 296 1.41 12.68 -0.64
CA LYS A 296 1.58 12.13 -2.00
C LYS A 296 0.77 12.90 -3.04
N SER A 297 -0.43 13.36 -2.68
CA SER A 297 -1.27 14.21 -3.54
C SER A 297 -0.57 15.51 -3.93
N LEU A 298 0.09 16.18 -2.97
CA LEU A 298 0.82 17.41 -3.22
C LEU A 298 2.09 17.15 -4.04
N VAL A 299 2.79 16.03 -3.79
CA VAL A 299 3.95 15.62 -4.61
C VAL A 299 3.52 15.40 -6.07
N LYS A 300 2.37 14.75 -6.31
CA LYS A 300 1.83 14.57 -7.67
C LYS A 300 1.58 15.92 -8.37
N GLN A 301 1.02 16.92 -7.65
CA GLN A 301 0.76 18.27 -8.18
C GLN A 301 2.06 19.03 -8.50
N LYS A 302 3.11 18.83 -7.69
CA LYS A 302 4.40 19.52 -7.78
C LYS A 302 5.49 18.69 -8.49
N ARG A 303 5.09 17.66 -9.25
CA ARG A 303 6.02 16.68 -9.82
C ARG A 303 7.01 17.26 -10.85
N GLU A 304 6.66 18.36 -11.53
CA GLU A 304 7.49 18.94 -12.56
C GLU A 304 8.85 19.37 -12.00
N GLY A 305 9.94 18.89 -12.63
CA GLY A 305 11.31 19.16 -12.21
C GLY A 305 11.80 18.35 -10.98
N LEU A 306 11.01 17.36 -10.53
CA LEU A 306 11.38 16.40 -9.48
C LEU A 306 11.57 14.99 -10.05
N ILE A 307 12.45 14.24 -9.40
CA ILE A 307 12.65 12.78 -9.62
C ILE A 307 12.50 12.08 -8.27
#